data_17af8589d087f9a434cc60565fc823bc
#
_entry.id   17af8589d087f9a434cc60565fc823bc
#
_cell.length_a   1.000
_cell.length_b   1.000
_cell.length_c   1.000
_cell.angle_alpha   90.00
_cell.angle_beta   90.00
_cell.angle_gamma   90.00
#
_symmetry.space_group_name_H-M   'P 1'
#
loop_
_entity.id
_entity.type
_entity.pdbx_description
1 polymer ?
#
loop_
_entity_poly.entity_id
_entity_poly.type
_entity_poly.pdbx_seq_one_letter_code
_entity_poly.pdbx_strand_id
1 'polypeptide(L)'
;MFRLPKIRNRERSRGQSIVEFALVLPLMLFLFAGAADLGRLFYNFVAVENAVKEGALYGARYPLCDTLSDRCPDPNNVQWRTENEARTAANAALVTPTSECRNAVSQIAYADLRDCVAGDTYVVRATIQFSPITPLVSQIVGGTINLTGESRAVVLNQAFDPTPGLAATKLILGTSARNAAELAANCEQPDPIASPNYFRSPCVDIVAPIDPDNPLISAVFRPDDTISYKVTVRNNGGTNLTGVTMTDSVGWPAGATCAPRPTTMNVNASYVCSYTRTAPSVGGSGDTSSYANTVTVDSTETLPTQDAATVTLERPPADLQVVKFVSPYRLGDDGDGVPTFGTAQSITLGRTGTVNAQVWYEIRLQNAGGRTATGITITDSNGALPTNADCPAKPTSLAAGAVWTCYYQKSFTSDQVKVNTVTVASPDSLPDGNDADTATVTVAACTGTNKLVPLLIGADKTSGPALWTAAGFTGTYTNINNGNVLTQNRQAFSCMPPATTITVTKTSTP
;
A
#
# COMPACT_ATOMS: atom_id res chain seq x y z
N MET A 1 -8.35 -46.78 -97.24
CA MET A 1 -9.48 -46.42 -96.43
C MET A 1 -9.05 -46.63 -94.97
N PHE A 2 -8.41 -45.65 -94.35
CA PHE A 2 -7.89 -45.76 -93.00
C PHE A 2 -8.94 -45.22 -92.04
N ARG A 3 -9.44 -46.01 -91.08
CA ARG A 3 -10.31 -45.63 -90.02
C ARG A 3 -9.46 -45.17 -88.82
N LEU A 4 -9.57 -43.95 -88.47
CA LEU A 4 -8.98 -43.36 -87.23
C LEU A 4 -9.73 -43.87 -85.97
N PRO A 5 -9.01 -44.17 -84.91
CA PRO A 5 -9.66 -44.59 -83.67
C PRO A 5 -10.28 -43.38 -82.91
N LYS A 6 -11.50 -43.58 -82.46
CA LYS A 6 -12.32 -42.66 -81.74
C LYS A 6 -11.70 -42.41 -80.33
N ILE A 7 -11.19 -41.19 -80.07
CA ILE A 7 -10.69 -40.76 -78.78
C ILE A 7 -11.88 -40.70 -77.82
N ARG A 8 -11.87 -41.56 -76.88
CA ARG A 8 -12.83 -41.57 -75.76
C ARG A 8 -12.53 -40.43 -74.80
N ASN A 9 -13.32 -39.36 -74.79
CA ASN A 9 -13.27 -38.32 -73.82
C ASN A 9 -13.53 -38.94 -72.41
N ARG A 10 -12.51 -38.99 -71.63
CA ARG A 10 -12.64 -39.24 -70.18
C ARG A 10 -13.24 -37.97 -69.51
N GLU A 11 -14.53 -37.97 -69.31
CA GLU A 11 -15.12 -36.98 -68.36
C GLU A 11 -14.48 -37.18 -67.01
N ARG A 12 -13.61 -36.29 -66.66
CA ARG A 12 -13.10 -36.17 -65.28
C ARG A 12 -14.27 -35.82 -64.39
N SER A 13 -14.76 -36.76 -63.58
CA SER A 13 -15.75 -36.53 -62.59
C SER A 13 -15.15 -35.60 -61.47
N ARG A 14 -15.40 -34.29 -61.61
CA ARG A 14 -14.90 -33.26 -60.69
C ARG A 14 -15.45 -33.41 -59.26
N GLY A 15 -16.41 -34.32 -59.00
CA GLY A 15 -16.98 -34.61 -57.69
C GLY A 15 -16.28 -35.74 -56.95
N GLN A 16 -15.61 -36.68 -57.62
CA GLN A 16 -15.04 -37.87 -57.01
C GLN A 16 -13.86 -37.52 -56.05
N SER A 17 -13.01 -36.58 -56.46
CA SER A 17 -11.87 -36.16 -55.65
C SER A 17 -12.30 -35.44 -54.34
N ILE A 18 -13.45 -34.75 -54.33
CA ILE A 18 -14.00 -34.12 -53.13
C ILE A 18 -14.52 -35.18 -52.15
N VAL A 19 -15.17 -36.22 -52.69
CA VAL A 19 -15.66 -37.33 -51.86
C VAL A 19 -14.51 -38.16 -51.26
N GLU A 20 -13.48 -38.45 -52.07
CA GLU A 20 -12.26 -39.11 -51.62
C GLU A 20 -11.54 -38.28 -50.52
N PHE A 21 -11.42 -36.96 -50.75
CA PHE A 21 -10.85 -36.05 -49.75
C PHE A 21 -11.72 -36.00 -48.48
N ALA A 22 -13.04 -35.92 -48.59
CA ALA A 22 -13.94 -35.91 -47.44
C ALA A 22 -13.89 -37.18 -46.60
N LEU A 23 -13.59 -38.33 -47.21
CA LEU A 23 -13.38 -39.61 -46.52
C LEU A 23 -12.00 -39.69 -45.83
N VAL A 24 -10.96 -39.12 -46.47
CA VAL A 24 -9.59 -39.14 -45.92
C VAL A 24 -9.37 -38.07 -44.87
N LEU A 25 -10.04 -36.91 -44.98
CA LEU A 25 -9.88 -35.79 -44.06
C LEU A 25 -10.09 -36.16 -42.56
N PRO A 26 -11.16 -36.85 -42.16
CA PRO A 26 -11.33 -37.27 -40.77
C PRO A 26 -10.20 -38.17 -40.27
N LEU A 27 -9.71 -39.09 -41.10
CA LEU A 27 -8.59 -39.95 -40.78
C LEU A 27 -7.30 -39.15 -40.60
N MET A 28 -7.03 -38.18 -41.48
CA MET A 28 -5.87 -37.28 -41.37
C MET A 28 -5.94 -36.42 -40.11
N LEU A 29 -7.12 -35.83 -39.80
CA LEU A 29 -7.33 -35.04 -38.59
C LEU A 29 -7.11 -35.88 -37.33
N PHE A 30 -7.58 -37.13 -37.35
CA PHE A 30 -7.34 -38.08 -36.25
C PHE A 30 -5.85 -38.37 -36.05
N LEU A 31 -5.12 -38.62 -37.13
CA LEU A 31 -3.68 -38.84 -37.08
C LEU A 31 -2.92 -37.61 -36.57
N PHE A 32 -3.29 -36.39 -37.01
CA PHE A 32 -2.70 -35.16 -36.50
C PHE A 32 -3.00 -34.93 -35.05
N ALA A 33 -4.24 -35.15 -34.59
CA ALA A 33 -4.63 -35.02 -33.19
C ALA A 33 -3.90 -36.06 -32.32
N GLY A 34 -3.77 -37.30 -32.76
CA GLY A 34 -2.99 -38.33 -32.09
C GLY A 34 -1.50 -38.00 -32.04
N ALA A 35 -0.94 -37.47 -33.09
CA ALA A 35 0.45 -37.00 -33.11
C ALA A 35 0.68 -35.82 -32.14
N ALA A 36 -0.30 -34.91 -32.04
CA ALA A 36 -0.23 -33.79 -31.11
C ALA A 36 -0.28 -34.28 -29.62
N ASP A 37 -1.19 -35.24 -29.33
CA ASP A 37 -1.25 -35.84 -27.98
C ASP A 37 0.04 -36.60 -27.67
N LEU A 38 0.61 -37.32 -28.62
CA LEU A 38 1.90 -38.00 -28.43
C LEU A 38 3.03 -37.00 -28.16
N GLY A 39 3.07 -35.89 -28.91
CA GLY A 39 4.04 -34.80 -28.68
C GLY A 39 3.91 -34.20 -27.26
N ARG A 40 2.68 -33.95 -26.79
CA ARG A 40 2.43 -33.47 -25.46
C ARG A 40 2.79 -34.50 -24.37
N LEU A 41 2.47 -35.77 -24.60
CA LEU A 41 2.84 -36.86 -23.72
C LEU A 41 4.35 -36.97 -23.57
N PHE A 42 5.09 -36.91 -24.68
CA PHE A 42 6.55 -36.93 -24.68
C PHE A 42 7.12 -35.72 -23.95
N TYR A 43 6.56 -34.53 -24.20
CA TYR A 43 6.97 -33.31 -23.50
C TYR A 43 6.78 -33.41 -21.99
N ASN A 44 5.61 -33.89 -21.54
CA ASN A 44 5.34 -34.10 -20.09
C ASN A 44 6.24 -35.20 -19.50
N PHE A 45 6.56 -36.25 -20.26
CA PHE A 45 7.50 -37.27 -19.82
C PHE A 45 8.89 -36.68 -19.59
N VAL A 46 9.41 -35.88 -20.51
CA VAL A 46 10.70 -35.19 -20.34
C VAL A 46 10.66 -34.24 -19.16
N ALA A 47 9.54 -33.55 -18.93
CA ALA A 47 9.37 -32.65 -17.80
C ALA A 47 9.45 -33.37 -16.44
N VAL A 48 8.78 -34.52 -16.29
CA VAL A 48 8.88 -35.29 -15.05
C VAL A 48 10.27 -35.88 -14.81
N GLU A 49 10.93 -36.34 -15.88
CA GLU A 49 12.31 -36.81 -15.81
C GLU A 49 13.29 -35.72 -15.36
N ASN A 50 13.14 -34.49 -15.87
CA ASN A 50 13.95 -33.35 -15.43
C ASN A 50 13.64 -32.98 -13.98
N ALA A 51 12.37 -32.97 -13.59
CA ALA A 51 11.94 -32.63 -12.25
C ALA A 51 12.53 -33.59 -11.19
N VAL A 52 12.43 -34.91 -11.42
CA VAL A 52 13.00 -35.89 -10.50
C VAL A 52 14.52 -35.84 -10.49
N LYS A 53 15.14 -35.48 -11.60
CA LYS A 53 16.61 -35.30 -11.68
C LYS A 53 17.06 -34.10 -10.84
N GLU A 54 16.39 -32.96 -10.94
CA GLU A 54 16.68 -31.79 -10.12
C GLU A 54 16.53 -32.11 -8.62
N GLY A 55 15.41 -32.77 -8.25
CA GLY A 55 15.19 -33.21 -6.88
C GLY A 55 16.25 -34.20 -6.37
N ALA A 56 16.64 -35.17 -7.20
CA ALA A 56 17.64 -36.16 -6.82
C ALA A 56 19.05 -35.54 -6.64
N LEU A 57 19.43 -34.63 -7.53
CA LEU A 57 20.70 -33.91 -7.43
C LEU A 57 20.77 -33.06 -6.17
N TYR A 58 19.67 -32.38 -5.84
CA TYR A 58 19.59 -31.57 -4.62
C TYR A 58 19.61 -32.47 -3.36
N GLY A 59 18.79 -33.53 -3.34
CA GLY A 59 18.75 -34.47 -2.22
C GLY A 59 20.07 -35.23 -2.02
N ALA A 60 20.78 -35.56 -3.09
CA ALA A 60 22.12 -36.16 -2.99
C ALA A 60 23.14 -35.24 -2.32
N ARG A 61 22.96 -33.92 -2.42
CA ARG A 61 23.80 -32.92 -1.76
C ARG A 61 23.33 -32.62 -0.34
N TYR A 62 22.02 -32.68 -0.11
CA TYR A 62 21.37 -32.37 1.17
C TYR A 62 20.33 -33.44 1.53
N PRO A 63 20.77 -34.64 1.94
CA PRO A 63 19.87 -35.80 2.14
C PRO A 63 18.76 -35.59 3.15
N LEU A 64 18.94 -34.68 4.14
CA LEU A 64 17.95 -34.38 5.16
C LEU A 64 16.94 -33.29 4.75
N CYS A 65 17.09 -32.76 3.56
CA CYS A 65 16.27 -31.68 3.03
C CYS A 65 15.18 -32.22 2.08
N ASP A 66 14.39 -33.19 2.52
CA ASP A 66 13.35 -33.84 1.72
C ASP A 66 12.04 -33.04 1.64
N THR A 67 11.32 -32.92 2.75
CA THR A 67 10.01 -32.25 2.86
C THR A 67 10.01 -31.09 3.85
N LEU A 68 11.01 -31.00 4.74
CA LEU A 68 11.09 -30.01 5.80
C LEU A 68 12.10 -28.93 5.45
N SER A 69 11.60 -27.70 5.22
CA SER A 69 12.42 -26.55 4.84
C SER A 69 13.39 -26.08 5.95
N ASP A 70 13.10 -26.40 7.22
CA ASP A 70 13.95 -26.08 8.37
C ASP A 70 15.28 -26.83 8.40
N ARG A 71 15.38 -27.89 7.61
CA ARG A 71 16.61 -28.70 7.45
C ARG A 71 17.40 -28.36 6.20
N CYS A 72 16.99 -27.33 5.47
CA CYS A 72 17.57 -26.93 4.21
C CYS A 72 18.48 -25.72 4.36
N PRO A 73 19.58 -25.60 3.58
CA PRO A 73 20.39 -24.40 3.56
C PRO A 73 19.67 -23.19 2.93
N ASP A 74 18.61 -23.46 2.16
CA ASP A 74 17.71 -22.46 1.62
C ASP A 74 16.24 -22.86 1.92
N PRO A 75 15.23 -22.00 1.72
CA PRO A 75 13.83 -22.33 2.01
C PRO A 75 13.26 -23.43 1.11
N ASN A 76 13.98 -23.85 0.08
CA ASN A 76 13.53 -24.83 -0.89
C ASN A 76 14.04 -26.23 -0.49
N ASN A 77 13.12 -27.19 -0.45
CA ASN A 77 13.44 -28.61 -0.19
C ASN A 77 13.39 -29.44 -1.48
N VAL A 78 13.70 -30.73 -1.38
CA VAL A 78 13.65 -31.68 -2.51
C VAL A 78 12.26 -31.69 -3.14
N GLN A 79 11.21 -31.76 -2.32
CA GLN A 79 9.84 -31.76 -2.81
C GLN A 79 9.53 -30.49 -3.61
N TRP A 80 9.81 -29.32 -3.02
CA TRP A 80 9.55 -28.03 -3.66
C TRP A 80 10.31 -27.90 -4.99
N ARG A 81 11.60 -28.29 -5.05
CA ARG A 81 12.41 -28.22 -6.28
C ARG A 81 11.83 -29.12 -7.37
N THR A 82 11.44 -30.34 -7.01
CA THR A 82 10.82 -31.29 -7.93
C THR A 82 9.51 -30.74 -8.47
N GLU A 83 8.65 -30.23 -7.61
CA GLU A 83 7.36 -29.65 -8.00
C GLU A 83 7.51 -28.38 -8.85
N ASN A 84 8.42 -27.49 -8.46
CA ASN A 84 8.64 -26.24 -9.18
C ASN A 84 9.18 -26.47 -10.59
N GLU A 85 10.13 -27.40 -10.74
CA GLU A 85 10.68 -27.76 -12.06
C GLU A 85 9.58 -28.34 -12.97
N ALA A 86 8.74 -29.22 -12.44
CA ALA A 86 7.64 -29.78 -13.20
C ALA A 86 6.60 -28.74 -13.63
N ARG A 87 6.24 -27.82 -12.74
CA ARG A 87 5.31 -26.71 -13.05
C ARG A 87 5.87 -25.79 -14.10
N THR A 88 7.14 -25.46 -14.01
CA THR A 88 7.82 -24.56 -14.95
C THR A 88 7.92 -25.19 -16.34
N ALA A 89 8.23 -26.49 -16.40
CA ALA A 89 8.45 -27.19 -17.67
C ALA A 89 7.16 -27.64 -18.35
N ALA A 90 6.16 -28.15 -17.64
CA ALA A 90 4.97 -28.78 -18.20
C ALA A 90 3.64 -28.13 -17.80
N ASN A 91 3.67 -27.15 -16.89
CA ASN A 91 2.47 -26.55 -16.29
C ASN A 91 1.48 -27.63 -15.76
N ALA A 92 2.00 -28.74 -15.26
CA ALA A 92 1.25 -29.90 -14.82
C ALA A 92 1.35 -30.07 -13.31
N ALA A 93 0.25 -30.49 -12.68
CA ALA A 93 0.26 -30.85 -11.27
C ALA A 93 0.97 -32.20 -11.08
N LEU A 94 2.00 -32.23 -10.25
CA LEU A 94 2.61 -33.47 -9.78
C LEU A 94 1.75 -34.11 -8.68
N VAL A 95 1.72 -35.43 -8.66
CA VAL A 95 1.44 -36.16 -7.43
C VAL A 95 2.66 -35.99 -6.53
N THR A 96 2.45 -35.73 -5.25
CA THR A 96 3.51 -35.46 -4.26
C THR A 96 4.76 -36.29 -4.51
N PRO A 97 5.93 -35.69 -4.74
CA PRO A 97 7.17 -36.43 -4.94
C PRO A 97 7.53 -37.22 -3.69
N THR A 98 8.13 -38.38 -3.88
CA THR A 98 8.70 -39.19 -2.79
C THR A 98 10.19 -39.28 -2.93
N SER A 99 10.89 -39.25 -1.81
CA SER A 99 12.33 -39.41 -1.75
C SER A 99 12.73 -40.53 -0.78
N GLU A 100 13.79 -41.22 -1.11
CA GLU A 100 14.38 -42.25 -0.27
C GLU A 100 15.91 -42.29 -0.47
N CYS A 101 16.62 -42.71 0.56
CA CYS A 101 18.04 -43.02 0.44
C CYS A 101 18.24 -44.54 0.50
N ARG A 102 19.08 -45.07 -0.40
CA ARG A 102 19.38 -46.49 -0.48
C ARG A 102 20.89 -46.74 -0.26
N ASN A 103 21.17 -47.78 0.50
CA ASN A 103 22.53 -48.20 0.68
C ASN A 103 23.24 -48.53 -0.64
N ALA A 104 24.47 -48.09 -0.80
CA ALA A 104 25.23 -48.23 -2.06
C ALA A 104 25.42 -49.67 -2.51
N VAL A 105 25.51 -50.63 -1.58
CA VAL A 105 25.79 -52.04 -1.87
C VAL A 105 24.51 -52.88 -1.89
N SER A 106 23.73 -52.80 -0.83
CA SER A 106 22.50 -53.64 -0.69
C SER A 106 21.30 -53.12 -1.48
N GLN A 107 21.34 -51.85 -1.88
CA GLN A 107 20.20 -51.15 -2.54
C GLN A 107 18.91 -51.13 -1.70
N ILE A 108 19.02 -51.44 -0.41
CA ILE A 108 17.87 -51.38 0.54
C ILE A 108 17.70 -49.92 0.97
N ALA A 109 16.46 -49.45 0.94
CA ALA A 109 16.12 -48.10 1.42
C ALA A 109 16.30 -48.04 2.95
N TYR A 110 16.89 -46.96 3.43
CA TYR A 110 16.91 -46.67 4.85
C TYR A 110 15.52 -46.23 5.35
N ALA A 111 15.25 -46.56 6.59
CA ALA A 111 14.00 -46.15 7.25
C ALA A 111 14.05 -44.66 7.62
N ASP A 112 15.25 -44.08 7.82
CA ASP A 112 15.49 -42.68 8.12
C ASP A 112 16.58 -42.13 7.16
N LEU A 113 16.33 -40.98 6.60
CA LEU A 113 17.31 -40.27 5.75
C LEU A 113 18.59 -39.87 6.51
N ARG A 114 18.57 -39.87 7.85
CA ARG A 114 19.76 -39.62 8.68
C ARG A 114 20.79 -40.71 8.54
N ASP A 115 20.38 -41.89 8.16
CA ASP A 115 21.28 -43.03 7.96
C ASP A 115 21.99 -42.98 6.58
N CYS A 116 21.63 -42.00 5.78
CA CYS A 116 22.19 -41.78 4.44
C CYS A 116 23.65 -41.28 4.55
N VAL A 117 24.56 -42.00 3.95
CA VAL A 117 26.00 -41.69 3.99
C VAL A 117 26.54 -41.41 2.59
N ALA A 118 27.71 -40.73 2.52
CA ALA A 118 28.35 -40.48 1.24
C ALA A 118 28.64 -41.78 0.50
N GLY A 119 28.34 -41.82 -0.78
CA GLY A 119 28.41 -43.03 -1.61
C GLY A 119 27.08 -43.77 -1.76
N ASP A 120 26.11 -43.56 -0.87
CA ASP A 120 24.74 -44.08 -1.01
C ASP A 120 23.99 -43.47 -2.20
N THR A 121 22.83 -44.02 -2.48
CA THR A 121 22.00 -43.55 -3.62
C THR A 121 20.76 -42.85 -3.13
N TYR A 122 20.64 -41.56 -3.41
CA TYR A 122 19.41 -40.79 -3.19
C TYR A 122 18.49 -40.96 -4.39
N VAL A 123 17.23 -41.35 -4.13
CA VAL A 123 16.23 -41.66 -5.17
C VAL A 123 15.05 -40.73 -4.99
N VAL A 124 14.63 -40.09 -6.09
CA VAL A 124 13.40 -39.29 -6.13
C VAL A 124 12.47 -39.86 -7.18
N ARG A 125 11.20 -40.00 -6.83
CA ARG A 125 10.10 -40.43 -7.73
C ARG A 125 9.00 -39.40 -7.72
N ALA A 126 8.47 -39.13 -8.91
CA ALA A 126 7.30 -38.27 -9.05
C ALA A 126 6.41 -38.77 -10.21
N THR A 127 5.13 -38.44 -10.15
CA THR A 127 4.15 -38.86 -11.15
C THR A 127 3.36 -37.65 -11.63
N ILE A 128 3.20 -37.51 -12.94
CA ILE A 128 2.28 -36.56 -13.58
C ILE A 128 1.11 -37.33 -14.19
N GLN A 129 -0.10 -36.83 -14.01
CA GLN A 129 -1.29 -37.36 -14.69
C GLN A 129 -1.49 -36.65 -16.02
N PHE A 130 -1.32 -37.37 -17.11
CA PHE A 130 -1.52 -36.85 -18.46
C PHE A 130 -2.93 -37.23 -18.96
N SER A 131 -3.70 -36.26 -19.43
CA SER A 131 -5.00 -36.44 -20.06
C SER A 131 -4.90 -36.09 -21.54
N PRO A 132 -5.16 -37.06 -22.47
CA PRO A 132 -5.24 -36.77 -23.88
C PRO A 132 -6.37 -35.80 -24.19
N ILE A 133 -6.16 -34.90 -25.15
CA ILE A 133 -7.19 -33.97 -25.63
C ILE A 133 -8.11 -34.69 -26.63
N THR A 134 -7.56 -35.65 -27.36
CA THR A 134 -8.30 -36.39 -28.40
C THR A 134 -9.28 -37.35 -27.73
N PRO A 135 -10.60 -37.20 -27.88
CA PRO A 135 -11.59 -38.03 -27.16
C PRO A 135 -11.46 -39.54 -27.44
N LEU A 136 -11.10 -39.91 -28.67
CA LEU A 136 -10.92 -41.31 -29.03
C LEU A 136 -9.67 -41.91 -28.38
N VAL A 137 -8.57 -41.16 -28.32
CA VAL A 137 -7.35 -41.59 -27.63
C VAL A 137 -7.64 -41.74 -26.15
N SER A 138 -8.33 -40.76 -25.53
CA SER A 138 -8.74 -40.79 -24.13
C SER A 138 -9.59 -42.04 -23.80
N GLN A 139 -10.53 -42.42 -24.66
CA GLN A 139 -11.34 -43.64 -24.47
C GLN A 139 -10.50 -44.93 -24.58
N ILE A 140 -9.53 -44.98 -25.48
CA ILE A 140 -8.67 -46.16 -25.67
C ILE A 140 -7.74 -46.37 -24.48
N VAL A 141 -7.17 -45.25 -23.91
CA VAL A 141 -6.21 -45.33 -22.81
C VAL A 141 -6.86 -45.30 -21.42
N GLY A 142 -8.18 -45.18 -21.32
CA GLY A 142 -8.92 -45.19 -20.04
C GLY A 142 -8.90 -43.80 -19.31
N GLY A 143 -8.80 -42.71 -20.07
CA GLY A 143 -8.92 -41.32 -19.56
C GLY A 143 -7.61 -40.68 -19.22
N THR A 144 -6.84 -41.16 -18.27
CA THR A 144 -5.56 -40.60 -17.84
C THR A 144 -4.42 -41.58 -17.89
N ILE A 145 -3.23 -41.13 -18.27
CA ILE A 145 -1.98 -41.91 -18.25
C ILE A 145 -1.09 -41.35 -17.13
N ASN A 146 -0.64 -42.20 -16.22
CA ASN A 146 0.35 -41.82 -15.22
C ASN A 146 1.76 -41.90 -15.81
N LEU A 147 2.44 -40.75 -15.87
CA LEU A 147 3.82 -40.65 -16.27
C LEU A 147 4.68 -40.56 -15.01
N THR A 148 5.38 -41.63 -14.69
CA THR A 148 6.24 -41.69 -13.51
C THR A 148 7.70 -41.58 -13.94
N GLY A 149 8.40 -40.62 -13.34
CA GLY A 149 9.86 -40.48 -13.43
C GLY A 149 10.54 -40.97 -12.16
N GLU A 150 11.70 -41.52 -12.31
CA GLU A 150 12.61 -41.88 -11.21
C GLU A 150 14.02 -41.40 -11.56
N SER A 151 14.66 -40.69 -10.62
CA SER A 151 16.06 -40.33 -10.77
C SER A 151 16.85 -40.73 -9.56
N ARG A 152 18.10 -41.08 -9.79
CA ARG A 152 19.03 -41.54 -8.76
C ARG A 152 20.30 -40.68 -8.84
N ALA A 153 20.77 -40.24 -7.69
CA ALA A 153 22.04 -39.52 -7.57
C ALA A 153 22.84 -40.07 -6.42
N VAL A 154 24.15 -40.15 -6.58
CA VAL A 154 25.05 -40.61 -5.52
C VAL A 154 25.16 -39.48 -4.49
N VAL A 155 24.98 -39.84 -3.22
CA VAL A 155 25.11 -38.91 -2.11
C VAL A 155 26.56 -38.45 -2.01
N LEU A 156 26.77 -37.16 -2.19
CA LEU A 156 28.12 -36.56 -2.23
C LEU A 156 28.63 -36.20 -0.84
N ASN A 157 27.74 -35.82 0.06
CA ASN A 157 28.08 -35.44 1.42
C ASN A 157 27.35 -36.38 2.38
N GLN A 158 28.06 -36.86 3.38
CA GLN A 158 27.40 -37.51 4.53
C GLN A 158 26.39 -36.51 5.12
N ALA A 159 25.30 -37.02 5.69
CA ALA A 159 24.50 -36.25 6.64
C ALA A 159 25.33 -35.70 7.82
N PHE A 160 26.58 -36.18 7.93
CA PHE A 160 27.64 -35.74 8.81
C PHE A 160 28.82 -35.19 7.95
N ASP A 161 28.71 -33.94 7.53
CA ASP A 161 29.90 -33.21 7.12
C ASP A 161 30.65 -32.81 8.41
N PRO A 162 31.85 -33.30 8.67
CA PRO A 162 32.61 -32.92 9.86
C PRO A 162 33.04 -31.44 9.81
N THR A 163 32.83 -30.75 8.69
CA THR A 163 33.11 -29.32 8.58
C THR A 163 32.09 -28.51 9.40
N PRO A 164 32.55 -27.50 10.13
CA PRO A 164 31.63 -26.56 10.79
C PRO A 164 30.85 -25.80 9.73
N GLY A 165 29.54 -25.59 9.98
CA GLY A 165 28.66 -24.85 9.07
C GLY A 165 27.65 -24.02 9.85
N LEU A 166 27.47 -22.77 9.44
CA LEU A 166 26.54 -21.86 10.04
C LEU A 166 25.77 -21.13 8.92
N ALA A 167 24.47 -21.20 8.95
CA ALA A 167 23.60 -20.50 8.01
C ALA A 167 22.65 -19.56 8.77
N ALA A 168 22.44 -18.38 8.21
CA ALA A 168 21.45 -17.43 8.66
C ALA A 168 20.49 -17.09 7.53
N THR A 169 19.21 -16.95 7.85
CA THR A 169 18.18 -16.47 6.91
C THR A 169 17.33 -15.43 7.62
N LYS A 170 17.08 -14.32 6.95
CA LYS A 170 16.24 -13.25 7.45
C LYS A 170 15.14 -12.93 6.45
N LEU A 171 13.91 -13.07 6.88
CA LEU A 171 12.72 -12.90 6.04
C LEU A 171 11.82 -11.81 6.61
N ILE A 172 11.05 -11.18 5.72
CA ILE A 172 9.94 -10.29 6.10
C ILE A 172 8.68 -11.13 6.11
N LEU A 173 8.00 -11.19 7.27
CA LEU A 173 6.77 -11.99 7.44
C LEU A 173 5.48 -11.21 7.13
N GLY A 174 5.58 -9.97 6.72
CA GLY A 174 4.43 -9.14 6.45
C GLY A 174 4.32 -7.90 7.32
N THR A 175 3.35 -7.08 6.98
CA THR A 175 2.91 -5.95 7.77
C THR A 175 1.92 -6.42 8.82
N SER A 176 1.85 -5.77 9.97
CA SER A 176 0.58 -5.70 10.67
C SER A 176 -0.36 -4.96 9.74
N ALA A 177 -1.26 -5.68 9.09
CA ALA A 177 -2.29 -5.04 8.29
C ALA A 177 -2.99 -4.00 9.17
N ARG A 178 -2.93 -2.73 8.80
CA ARG A 178 -3.90 -1.78 9.30
C ARG A 178 -5.24 -2.35 8.86
N ASN A 179 -6.09 -2.72 9.81
CA ASN A 179 -7.34 -3.37 9.46
C ASN A 179 -8.26 -2.36 8.74
N ALA A 180 -9.18 -2.86 7.92
CA ALA A 180 -10.13 -2.02 7.19
C ALA A 180 -10.95 -1.10 8.12
N ALA A 181 -11.12 -1.46 9.39
CA ALA A 181 -11.80 -0.65 10.40
C ALA A 181 -10.94 0.53 10.87
N GLU A 182 -9.61 0.38 10.98
CA GLU A 182 -8.71 1.49 11.30
C GLU A 182 -8.62 2.49 10.13
N LEU A 183 -8.69 1.99 8.90
CA LEU A 183 -8.72 2.84 7.71
C LEU A 183 -10.02 3.66 7.65
N ALA A 184 -11.17 3.01 7.82
CA ALA A 184 -12.47 3.67 7.85
C ALA A 184 -12.59 4.67 9.01
N ALA A 185 -12.10 4.33 10.20
CA ALA A 185 -12.15 5.22 11.36
C ALA A 185 -11.29 6.49 11.18
N ASN A 186 -10.20 6.42 10.41
CA ASN A 186 -9.30 7.54 10.18
C ASN A 186 -9.68 8.39 8.96
N CYS A 187 -10.47 7.85 8.02
CA CYS A 187 -10.83 8.53 6.77
C CYS A 187 -12.25 9.11 6.73
N GLU A 188 -13.20 8.59 7.52
CA GLU A 188 -14.62 8.93 7.37
C GLU A 188 -15.20 9.88 8.42
N GLN A 189 -14.48 10.24 9.47
CA GLN A 189 -15.05 11.09 10.51
C GLN A 189 -14.74 12.58 10.30
N PRO A 190 -15.73 13.47 10.23
CA PRO A 190 -15.49 14.91 10.34
C PRO A 190 -14.96 15.21 11.73
N ASP A 191 -13.77 15.82 11.82
CA ASP A 191 -13.20 16.24 13.10
C ASP A 191 -14.07 17.31 13.73
N PRO A 192 -14.53 17.13 14.97
CA PRO A 192 -15.29 18.18 15.63
C PRO A 192 -14.39 19.40 15.83
N ILE A 193 -14.93 20.56 15.57
CA ILE A 193 -14.41 21.94 15.51
C ILE A 193 -13.53 22.38 16.73
N ALA A 194 -13.16 21.48 17.62
CA ALA A 194 -12.51 21.77 18.88
C ALA A 194 -10.97 21.67 18.90
N SER A 195 -10.32 21.26 17.80
CA SER A 195 -8.87 21.13 17.74
C SER A 195 -8.25 22.25 16.91
N PRO A 196 -7.12 22.86 17.34
CA PRO A 196 -6.40 23.85 16.54
C PRO A 196 -5.78 23.26 15.25
N ASN A 197 -5.80 21.93 15.08
CA ASN A 197 -5.34 21.23 13.89
C ASN A 197 -6.57 20.73 13.10
N TYR A 198 -7.09 21.56 12.23
CA TYR A 198 -8.25 21.27 11.38
C TYR A 198 -7.98 20.23 10.28
N PHE A 199 -6.76 19.80 10.11
CA PHE A 199 -6.34 18.90 9.07
C PHE A 199 -6.04 17.51 9.65
N ARG A 200 -6.50 16.48 8.96
CA ARG A 200 -6.36 15.09 9.38
C ARG A 200 -5.07 14.47 8.88
N SER A 201 -4.67 13.41 9.56
CA SER A 201 -3.63 12.53 9.01
C SER A 201 -4.11 11.89 7.71
N PRO A 202 -3.23 11.77 6.69
CA PRO A 202 -3.60 11.22 5.39
C PRO A 202 -4.16 9.80 5.50
N CYS A 203 -5.17 9.50 4.70
CA CYS A 203 -5.65 8.15 4.51
C CYS A 203 -4.56 7.27 3.93
N VAL A 204 -4.34 6.12 4.52
CA VAL A 204 -3.25 5.21 4.13
C VAL A 204 -3.84 4.00 3.43
N ASP A 205 -3.39 3.72 2.20
CA ASP A 205 -3.79 2.51 1.48
C ASP A 205 -3.41 1.24 2.23
N ILE A 206 -4.33 0.27 2.24
CA ILE A 206 -4.08 -1.03 2.86
C ILE A 206 -3.12 -1.82 1.97
N VAL A 207 -1.95 -2.14 2.49
CA VAL A 207 -1.16 -3.22 1.91
C VAL A 207 -1.80 -4.54 2.33
N ALA A 208 -2.20 -5.37 1.37
CA ALA A 208 -2.84 -6.66 1.65
C ALA A 208 -2.01 -7.48 2.66
N PRO A 209 -2.66 -8.20 3.60
CA PRO A 209 -1.94 -9.04 4.54
C PRO A 209 -1.11 -10.07 3.78
N ILE A 210 0.17 -10.15 4.16
CA ILE A 210 1.11 -11.09 3.56
C ILE A 210 0.92 -12.42 4.25
N ASP A 211 0.80 -13.48 3.45
CA ASP A 211 0.78 -14.85 3.94
C ASP A 211 2.09 -15.12 4.71
N PRO A 212 2.04 -15.46 6.01
CA PRO A 212 3.22 -15.73 6.81
C PRO A 212 4.03 -16.93 6.31
N ASP A 213 3.42 -17.78 5.47
CA ASP A 213 4.06 -18.93 4.86
C ASP A 213 4.70 -18.62 3.49
N ASN A 214 4.46 -17.41 2.95
CA ASN A 214 5.04 -16.95 1.69
C ASN A 214 5.80 -15.62 1.90
N PRO A 215 7.08 -15.66 2.23
CA PRO A 215 7.88 -14.47 2.49
C PRO A 215 8.00 -13.61 1.23
N LEU A 216 7.71 -12.32 1.37
CA LEU A 216 7.89 -11.37 0.26
C LEU A 216 9.37 -11.08 0.02
N ILE A 217 9.76 -11.13 -1.24
CA ILE A 217 11.09 -10.73 -1.71
C ILE A 217 11.21 -9.20 -1.75
N SER A 218 10.08 -8.49 -1.92
CA SER A 218 10.00 -7.03 -1.81
C SER A 218 8.66 -6.61 -1.23
N ALA A 219 8.68 -5.82 -0.17
CA ALA A 219 7.50 -5.23 0.43
C ALA A 219 7.65 -3.71 0.49
N VAL A 220 6.57 -3.00 0.21
CA VAL A 220 6.51 -1.55 0.33
C VAL A 220 5.84 -1.20 1.65
N PHE A 221 6.51 -0.35 2.43
CA PHE A 221 6.06 0.11 3.74
C PHE A 221 6.03 1.63 3.77
N ARG A 222 5.21 2.17 4.64
CA ARG A 222 5.19 3.60 4.95
C ARG A 222 5.86 3.88 6.29
N PRO A 223 6.31 5.09 6.55
CA PRO A 223 6.75 5.49 7.88
C PRO A 223 5.73 5.07 8.94
N ASP A 224 6.23 4.60 10.07
CA ASP A 224 5.45 4.12 11.21
C ASP A 224 4.71 2.78 11.03
N ASP A 225 4.73 2.18 9.84
CA ASP A 225 4.24 0.81 9.65
C ASP A 225 5.07 -0.18 10.48
N THR A 226 4.45 -1.29 10.85
CA THR A 226 5.13 -2.36 11.57
C THR A 226 5.69 -3.39 10.59
N ILE A 227 7.02 -3.52 10.56
CA ILE A 227 7.72 -4.55 9.78
C ILE A 227 7.94 -5.76 10.68
N SER A 228 7.48 -6.93 10.27
CA SER A 228 7.70 -8.19 10.96
C SER A 228 8.83 -8.97 10.31
N TYR A 229 9.80 -9.36 11.11
CA TYR A 229 10.96 -10.15 10.69
C TYR A 229 10.95 -11.53 11.29
N LYS A 230 11.41 -12.53 10.53
CA LYS A 230 11.76 -13.86 11.00
C LYS A 230 13.22 -14.11 10.70
N VAL A 231 13.99 -14.42 11.72
CA VAL A 231 15.38 -14.84 11.60
C VAL A 231 15.46 -16.33 11.92
N THR A 232 16.08 -17.08 11.03
CA THR A 232 16.39 -18.49 11.25
C THR A 232 17.89 -18.66 11.16
N VAL A 233 18.48 -19.19 12.22
CA VAL A 233 19.90 -19.54 12.28
C VAL A 233 20.03 -21.04 12.46
N ARG A 234 20.87 -21.68 11.66
CA ARG A 234 21.04 -23.12 11.67
C ARG A 234 22.50 -23.51 11.65
N ASN A 235 22.85 -24.46 12.51
CA ASN A 235 24.07 -25.24 12.34
C ASN A 235 23.82 -26.32 11.28
N ASN A 236 24.29 -26.09 10.07
CA ASN A 236 24.17 -27.01 8.93
C ASN A 236 25.47 -27.81 8.72
N GLY A 237 26.44 -27.67 9.61
CA GLY A 237 27.69 -28.47 9.63
C GLY A 237 27.58 -29.73 10.46
N GLY A 238 28.67 -30.50 10.46
CA GLY A 238 28.78 -31.77 11.19
C GLY A 238 29.44 -31.65 12.57
N THR A 239 29.74 -30.42 13.04
CA THR A 239 30.33 -30.18 14.36
C THR A 239 29.45 -29.27 15.20
N ASN A 240 29.50 -29.43 16.53
CA ASN A 240 28.85 -28.47 17.42
C ASN A 240 29.56 -27.13 17.35
N LEU A 241 28.79 -26.05 17.36
CA LEU A 241 29.29 -24.69 17.33
C LEU A 241 29.30 -24.10 18.74
N THR A 242 30.39 -23.37 19.06
CA THR A 242 30.58 -22.66 20.33
C THR A 242 30.82 -21.18 20.08
N GLY A 243 30.69 -20.36 21.12
CA GLY A 243 30.87 -18.92 20.97
C GLY A 243 29.93 -18.27 19.96
N VAL A 244 28.74 -18.87 19.75
CA VAL A 244 27.77 -18.34 18.78
C VAL A 244 27.31 -16.96 19.20
N THR A 245 27.49 -16.00 18.30
CA THR A 245 27.03 -14.62 18.47
C THR A 245 26.08 -14.24 17.35
N MET A 246 25.07 -13.43 17.67
CA MET A 246 24.07 -12.96 16.72
C MET A 246 23.85 -11.48 16.91
N THR A 247 24.08 -10.70 15.88
CA THR A 247 23.85 -9.26 15.85
C THR A 247 22.84 -8.91 14.77
N ASP A 248 22.07 -7.88 15.01
CA ASP A 248 21.09 -7.33 14.08
C ASP A 248 21.42 -5.86 13.84
N SER A 249 21.46 -5.41 12.58
CA SER A 249 21.92 -4.06 12.22
C SER A 249 21.09 -2.93 12.82
N VAL A 250 19.80 -3.21 13.11
CA VAL A 250 18.89 -2.25 13.78
C VAL A 250 18.73 -2.57 15.28
N GLY A 251 19.49 -3.52 15.78
CA GLY A 251 19.46 -4.02 17.14
C GLY A 251 18.29 -4.97 17.41
N TRP A 252 18.44 -5.86 18.38
CA TRP A 252 17.36 -6.74 18.83
C TRP A 252 16.36 -5.98 19.71
N PRO A 253 15.04 -6.22 19.57
CA PRO A 253 14.05 -5.60 20.44
C PRO A 253 14.21 -6.10 21.88
N ALA A 254 14.02 -5.22 22.85
CA ALA A 254 14.03 -5.58 24.26
C ALA A 254 12.82 -6.46 24.61
N GLY A 255 13.05 -7.52 25.42
CA GLY A 255 11.96 -8.38 25.94
C GLY A 255 11.30 -9.31 24.94
N ALA A 256 11.88 -9.53 23.79
CA ALA A 256 11.27 -10.26 22.70
C ALA A 256 11.44 -11.77 22.77
N THR A 257 10.64 -12.47 21.96
CA THR A 257 10.72 -13.88 21.62
C THR A 257 12.11 -14.34 21.15
N CYS A 258 13.04 -13.39 20.97
CA CYS A 258 14.43 -13.58 20.54
C CYS A 258 15.45 -13.71 21.69
N ALA A 259 15.00 -13.95 22.90
CA ALA A 259 15.89 -14.18 24.05
C ALA A 259 15.49 -15.46 24.79
N PRO A 260 16.44 -16.29 25.29
CA PRO A 260 17.88 -16.12 25.10
C PRO A 260 18.36 -16.59 23.72
N ARG A 261 19.33 -15.90 23.14
CA ARG A 261 20.04 -16.36 21.95
C ARG A 261 21.04 -17.46 22.33
N PRO A 262 21.14 -18.55 21.54
CA PRO A 262 22.08 -19.62 21.86
C PRO A 262 23.52 -19.14 21.73
N THR A 263 24.36 -19.51 22.69
CA THR A 263 25.79 -19.33 22.64
C THR A 263 26.51 -20.58 22.12
N THR A 264 25.78 -21.70 21.99
CA THR A 264 26.21 -22.96 21.40
C THR A 264 25.11 -23.54 20.56
N MET A 265 25.44 -24.20 19.45
CA MET A 265 24.45 -24.87 18.59
C MET A 265 24.94 -26.28 18.25
N ASN A 266 24.20 -27.30 18.67
CA ASN A 266 24.50 -28.69 18.30
C ASN A 266 24.33 -28.86 16.78
N VAL A 267 24.90 -29.92 16.24
CA VAL A 267 24.70 -30.34 14.85
C VAL A 267 23.21 -30.41 14.54
N ASN A 268 22.79 -29.80 13.40
CA ASN A 268 21.44 -29.66 12.96
C ASN A 268 20.50 -28.81 13.86
N ALA A 269 21.02 -28.20 14.92
CA ALA A 269 20.21 -27.29 15.73
C ALA A 269 19.81 -26.05 14.93
N SER A 270 18.57 -25.61 15.18
CA SER A 270 18.00 -24.41 14.57
C SER A 270 17.51 -23.46 15.67
N TYR A 271 17.78 -22.19 15.49
CA TYR A 271 17.23 -21.12 16.31
C TYR A 271 16.34 -20.24 15.44
N VAL A 272 15.11 -20.04 15.85
CA VAL A 272 14.13 -19.22 15.13
C VAL A 272 13.64 -18.10 16.04
N CYS A 273 13.62 -16.90 15.50
CA CYS A 273 13.19 -15.71 16.21
C CYS A 273 12.33 -14.85 15.28
N SER A 274 11.18 -14.42 15.78
CA SER A 274 10.32 -13.45 15.09
C SER A 274 10.20 -12.21 15.96
N TYR A 275 10.30 -11.03 15.33
CA TYR A 275 10.19 -9.75 16.01
C TYR A 275 9.67 -8.68 15.06
N THR A 276 9.23 -7.55 15.62
CA THR A 276 8.71 -6.41 14.87
C THR A 276 9.59 -5.19 15.04
N ARG A 277 9.56 -4.32 14.03
CA ARG A 277 10.16 -2.98 14.02
C ARG A 277 9.23 -1.98 13.37
N THR A 278 9.26 -0.76 13.85
CA THR A 278 8.60 0.36 13.18
C THR A 278 9.43 0.78 11.97
N ALA A 279 8.78 0.94 10.84
CA ALA A 279 9.39 1.45 9.63
C ALA A 279 9.88 2.88 9.86
N PRO A 280 11.15 3.19 9.55
CA PRO A 280 11.66 4.55 9.70
C PRO A 280 11.08 5.48 8.63
N SER A 281 11.32 6.78 8.79
CA SER A 281 10.99 7.76 7.76
C SER A 281 11.76 7.50 6.46
N VAL A 282 11.13 7.86 5.33
CA VAL A 282 11.79 7.79 4.01
C VAL A 282 13.00 8.71 3.99
N GLY A 283 14.18 8.16 3.74
CA GLY A 283 15.43 8.91 3.67
C GLY A 283 15.53 9.74 2.39
N GLY A 284 16.21 10.91 2.49
CA GLY A 284 16.43 11.79 1.34
C GLY A 284 15.20 12.58 0.89
N SER A 285 15.27 13.19 -0.29
CA SER A 285 14.20 14.01 -0.89
C SER A 285 13.27 13.24 -1.83
N GLY A 286 13.56 11.96 -2.11
CA GLY A 286 12.73 11.12 -2.98
C GLY A 286 11.49 10.59 -2.28
N ASP A 287 10.54 10.09 -3.07
CA ASP A 287 9.29 9.50 -2.55
C ASP A 287 9.47 8.08 -2.00
N THR A 288 10.58 7.45 -2.33
CA THR A 288 10.93 6.11 -1.89
C THR A 288 12.37 6.04 -1.40
N SER A 289 12.65 5.12 -0.48
CA SER A 289 14.01 4.76 -0.08
C SER A 289 14.08 3.27 0.26
N SER A 290 15.27 2.67 0.13
CA SER A 290 15.53 1.29 0.54
C SER A 290 15.94 1.26 2.02
N TYR A 291 15.40 0.31 2.76
CA TYR A 291 15.75 0.06 4.16
C TYR A 291 16.10 -1.41 4.33
N ALA A 292 17.38 -1.67 4.58
CA ALA A 292 17.91 -3.01 4.79
C ALA A 292 18.13 -3.27 6.27
N ASN A 293 17.73 -4.46 6.72
CA ASN A 293 18.01 -4.94 8.05
C ASN A 293 18.77 -6.26 7.94
N THR A 294 20.03 -6.29 8.40
CA THR A 294 20.95 -7.41 8.27
C THR A 294 21.13 -8.12 9.60
N VAL A 295 21.00 -9.44 9.59
CA VAL A 295 21.48 -10.29 10.68
C VAL A 295 22.89 -10.79 10.36
N THR A 296 23.78 -10.70 11.31
CA THR A 296 25.13 -11.28 11.24
C THR A 296 25.25 -12.32 12.34
N VAL A 297 25.68 -13.51 11.98
CA VAL A 297 25.88 -14.63 12.88
C VAL A 297 27.31 -15.13 12.74
N ASP A 298 27.94 -15.41 13.86
CA ASP A 298 29.34 -15.87 13.93
C ASP A 298 29.48 -16.97 14.98
N SER A 299 30.51 -17.81 14.87
CA SER A 299 30.89 -18.80 15.86
C SER A 299 32.40 -18.96 15.89
N THR A 300 32.93 -19.61 16.95
CA THR A 300 34.36 -19.90 17.06
C THR A 300 34.88 -20.77 15.90
N GLU A 301 33.98 -21.62 15.35
CA GLU A 301 34.38 -22.65 14.37
C GLU A 301 34.11 -22.22 12.92
N THR A 302 33.33 -21.13 12.69
CA THR A 302 32.93 -20.69 11.34
C THR A 302 33.36 -19.25 11.06
N LEU A 303 33.36 -18.87 9.81
CA LEU A 303 33.40 -17.46 9.44
C LEU A 303 32.01 -16.84 9.63
N PRO A 304 31.95 -15.52 9.90
CA PRO A 304 30.66 -14.82 9.99
C PRO A 304 29.81 -15.00 8.74
N THR A 305 28.54 -15.29 8.94
CA THR A 305 27.53 -15.34 7.87
C THR A 305 26.50 -14.23 8.07
N GLN A 306 25.97 -13.73 6.99
CA GLN A 306 25.01 -12.62 7.00
C GLN A 306 23.85 -12.90 6.06
N ASP A 307 22.68 -12.40 6.46
CA ASP A 307 21.53 -12.29 5.55
C ASP A 307 20.76 -11.00 5.83
N ALA A 308 20.21 -10.41 4.78
CA ALA A 308 19.55 -9.11 4.84
C ALA A 308 18.14 -9.18 4.26
N ALA A 309 17.20 -8.67 5.02
CA ALA A 309 15.85 -8.39 4.54
C ALA A 309 15.74 -6.91 4.18
N THR A 310 15.38 -6.62 2.93
CA THR A 310 15.29 -5.26 2.40
C THR A 310 13.84 -4.92 2.10
N VAL A 311 13.39 -3.76 2.55
CA VAL A 311 12.07 -3.20 2.23
C VAL A 311 12.21 -1.88 1.47
N THR A 312 11.20 -1.56 0.68
CA THR A 312 11.04 -0.23 0.11
C THR A 312 10.16 0.59 1.04
N LEU A 313 10.66 1.72 1.49
CA LEU A 313 9.88 2.72 2.22
C LEU A 313 9.32 3.73 1.22
N GLU A 314 8.04 4.05 1.35
CA GLU A 314 7.33 4.96 0.46
C GLU A 314 6.66 6.07 1.26
N ARG A 315 6.82 7.34 0.83
CA ARG A 315 6.06 8.45 1.42
C ARG A 315 4.57 8.27 1.12
N PRO A 316 3.68 8.57 2.08
CA PRO A 316 2.25 8.64 1.78
C PRO A 316 2.00 9.55 0.57
N PRO A 317 1.02 9.27 -0.27
CA PRO A 317 0.63 10.18 -1.35
C PRO A 317 0.30 11.58 -0.82
N ALA A 318 0.18 12.53 -1.70
CA ALA A 318 -0.35 13.84 -1.34
C ALA A 318 -1.80 13.69 -0.85
N ASP A 319 -2.20 14.54 0.07
CA ASP A 319 -3.54 14.59 0.64
C ASP A 319 -3.92 16.07 0.81
N LEU A 320 -4.77 16.56 -0.08
CA LEU A 320 -5.23 17.94 -0.05
C LEU A 320 -6.47 18.06 0.82
N GLN A 321 -6.40 18.87 1.85
CA GLN A 321 -7.50 19.15 2.75
C GLN A 321 -7.81 20.65 2.69
N VAL A 322 -9.09 20.98 2.48
CA VAL A 322 -9.53 22.36 2.42
C VAL A 322 -10.58 22.64 3.48
N VAL A 323 -10.46 23.79 4.13
CA VAL A 323 -11.48 24.32 5.03
C VAL A 323 -11.83 25.72 4.64
N LYS A 324 -13.11 26.07 4.82
CA LYS A 324 -13.67 27.37 4.49
C LYS A 324 -14.44 27.95 5.66
N PHE A 325 -14.08 29.17 6.03
CA PHE A 325 -14.73 29.90 7.08
C PHE A 325 -15.33 31.21 6.57
N VAL A 326 -16.25 31.78 7.33
CA VAL A 326 -16.86 33.06 7.04
C VAL A 326 -16.92 33.91 8.30
N SER A 327 -16.62 35.19 8.15
CA SER A 327 -16.65 36.17 9.25
C SER A 327 -17.20 37.51 8.75
N PRO A 328 -17.89 38.29 9.59
CA PRO A 328 -18.30 39.64 9.24
C PRO A 328 -17.14 40.63 9.16
N TYR A 329 -15.95 40.24 9.61
CA TYR A 329 -14.76 41.06 9.65
C TYR A 329 -13.51 40.19 9.44
N ARG A 330 -12.45 40.78 8.92
CA ARG A 330 -11.12 40.17 8.88
C ARG A 330 -10.43 40.47 10.21
N LEU A 331 -10.25 39.45 11.04
CA LEU A 331 -9.39 39.55 12.22
C LEU A 331 -7.93 39.44 11.79
N GLY A 332 -7.09 40.34 12.27
CA GLY A 332 -5.67 40.31 11.99
C GLY A 332 -5.02 41.66 11.88
N ASP A 333 -5.77 42.74 12.04
CA ASP A 333 -5.22 44.12 11.97
C ASP A 333 -5.22 44.81 13.33
N ASP A 334 -5.13 44.02 14.43
CA ASP A 334 -5.08 44.51 15.78
C ASP A 334 -3.66 44.87 16.29
N GLY A 335 -2.66 44.70 15.37
CA GLY A 335 -1.27 45.05 15.66
C GLY A 335 -0.50 43.99 16.46
N ASP A 336 -1.12 42.85 16.82
CA ASP A 336 -0.45 41.73 17.51
C ASP A 336 0.14 40.69 16.59
N GLY A 337 -0.08 40.83 15.27
CA GLY A 337 0.48 39.95 14.25
C GLY A 337 -0.13 38.54 14.19
N VAL A 338 -1.18 38.26 14.94
CA VAL A 338 -1.87 36.95 14.92
C VAL A 338 -3.29 37.09 14.39
N PRO A 339 -3.54 36.79 13.11
CA PRO A 339 -4.88 36.81 12.55
C PRO A 339 -5.68 35.65 13.15
N THR A 340 -6.61 35.95 14.05
CA THR A 340 -7.63 34.99 14.48
C THR A 340 -8.90 35.21 13.68
N PHE A 341 -8.97 34.60 12.49
CA PHE A 341 -10.23 34.51 11.77
C PHE A 341 -11.17 33.56 12.50
N GLY A 342 -12.46 33.95 12.67
CA GLY A 342 -13.42 33.09 13.34
C GLY A 342 -13.62 31.77 12.56
N THR A 343 -13.78 30.66 13.28
CA THR A 343 -13.95 29.31 12.70
C THR A 343 -15.40 29.00 12.31
N ALA A 344 -16.23 30.02 12.09
CA ALA A 344 -17.63 29.83 11.75
C ALA A 344 -17.78 29.44 10.27
N GLN A 345 -18.51 28.35 10.03
CA GLN A 345 -18.94 27.92 8.68
C GLN A 345 -20.31 28.44 8.31
N SER A 346 -21.00 29.12 9.22
CA SER A 346 -22.26 29.80 8.93
C SER A 346 -22.37 31.12 9.69
N ILE A 347 -22.97 32.10 9.05
CA ILE A 347 -23.22 33.41 9.66
C ILE A 347 -24.57 33.97 9.22
N THR A 348 -25.28 34.62 10.13
CA THR A 348 -26.49 35.36 9.81
C THR A 348 -26.20 36.85 9.96
N LEU A 349 -26.46 37.61 8.91
CA LEU A 349 -26.25 39.04 8.83
C LEU A 349 -27.59 39.76 8.60
N GLY A 350 -27.73 40.91 9.25
CA GLY A 350 -28.78 41.87 8.92
C GLY A 350 -28.38 42.83 7.81
N ARG A 351 -29.35 43.47 7.20
CA ARG A 351 -29.17 44.65 6.35
C ARG A 351 -30.21 45.71 6.63
N THR A 352 -29.86 46.94 6.42
CA THR A 352 -30.79 48.07 6.52
C THR A 352 -30.78 48.87 5.23
N GLY A 353 -31.93 49.02 4.56
CA GLY A 353 -32.06 49.82 3.34
C GLY A 353 -31.07 49.42 2.25
N THR A 354 -30.23 50.38 1.79
CA THR A 354 -29.22 50.19 0.76
C THR A 354 -27.85 49.75 1.29
N VAL A 355 -27.70 49.51 2.59
CA VAL A 355 -26.41 49.06 3.15
C VAL A 355 -26.19 47.62 2.78
N ASN A 356 -25.11 47.37 2.06
CA ASN A 356 -24.70 46.02 1.68
C ASN A 356 -24.11 45.29 2.90
N ALA A 357 -24.57 44.08 3.15
CA ALA A 357 -23.91 43.20 4.09
C ALA A 357 -22.58 42.72 3.44
N GLN A 358 -21.49 42.87 4.19
CA GLN A 358 -20.16 42.42 3.75
C GLN A 358 -19.66 41.32 4.64
N VAL A 359 -19.03 40.32 4.04
CA VAL A 359 -18.36 39.24 4.75
C VAL A 359 -16.98 38.99 4.18
N TRP A 360 -16.13 38.47 5.01
CA TRP A 360 -14.86 37.88 4.63
C TRP A 360 -14.99 36.38 4.63
N TYR A 361 -14.38 35.72 3.66
CA TYR A 361 -14.16 34.31 3.58
C TYR A 361 -12.68 34.02 3.80
N GLU A 362 -12.38 32.98 4.54
CA GLU A 362 -11.06 32.38 4.63
C GLU A 362 -11.10 31.00 3.99
N ILE A 363 -10.16 30.73 3.10
CA ILE A 363 -9.88 29.40 2.57
C ILE A 363 -8.51 29.01 3.07
N ARG A 364 -8.39 27.86 3.74
CA ARG A 364 -7.11 27.23 4.07
C ARG A 364 -7.04 25.92 3.33
N LEU A 365 -5.97 25.74 2.56
CA LEU A 365 -5.60 24.51 1.89
C LEU A 365 -4.32 24.00 2.49
N GLN A 366 -4.32 22.76 2.95
CA GLN A 366 -3.13 22.06 3.43
C GLN A 366 -2.91 20.80 2.63
N ASN A 367 -1.63 20.48 2.38
CA ASN A 367 -1.25 19.13 1.98
C ASN A 367 -0.87 18.35 3.25
N ALA A 368 -1.79 17.54 3.76
CA ALA A 368 -1.57 16.68 4.92
C ALA A 368 -0.82 15.39 4.56
N GLY A 369 -0.60 15.12 3.27
CA GLY A 369 0.13 13.96 2.76
C GLY A 369 1.64 14.06 2.92
N GLY A 370 2.33 13.00 2.53
CA GLY A 370 3.79 12.88 2.63
C GLY A 370 4.55 13.31 1.38
N ARG A 371 3.86 13.48 0.23
CA ARG A 371 4.43 13.91 -1.05
C ARG A 371 3.96 15.31 -1.41
N THR A 372 4.69 15.98 -2.29
CA THR A 372 4.23 17.23 -2.88
C THR A 372 3.03 16.99 -3.78
N ALA A 373 1.95 17.70 -3.57
CA ALA A 373 0.83 17.77 -4.52
C ALA A 373 1.22 18.67 -5.69
N THR A 374 0.92 18.26 -6.92
CA THR A 374 1.14 19.05 -8.15
C THR A 374 -0.15 19.16 -8.96
N GLY A 375 -0.21 20.04 -9.93
CA GLY A 375 -1.39 20.24 -10.77
C GLY A 375 -2.64 20.66 -9.98
N ILE A 376 -2.46 21.39 -8.88
CA ILE A 376 -3.54 21.79 -7.98
C ILE A 376 -4.50 22.72 -8.70
N THR A 377 -5.78 22.39 -8.61
CA THR A 377 -6.88 23.26 -9.05
C THR A 377 -7.73 23.66 -7.85
N ILE A 378 -8.06 24.94 -7.75
CA ILE A 378 -8.93 25.48 -6.69
C ILE A 378 -10.08 26.22 -7.37
N THR A 379 -11.31 25.82 -7.10
CA THR A 379 -12.52 26.47 -7.57
C THR A 379 -13.37 26.95 -6.38
N ASP A 380 -14.01 28.09 -6.56
CA ASP A 380 -14.89 28.69 -5.56
C ASP A 380 -16.23 29.03 -6.21
N SER A 381 -17.36 28.63 -5.60
CA SER A 381 -18.69 28.85 -6.17
C SER A 381 -19.14 30.33 -6.20
N ASN A 382 -18.41 31.22 -5.51
CA ASN A 382 -18.58 32.67 -5.62
C ASN A 382 -17.86 33.28 -6.82
N GLY A 383 -17.15 32.46 -7.63
CA GLY A 383 -16.41 32.88 -8.83
C GLY A 383 -14.90 32.87 -8.64
N ALA A 384 -14.19 33.59 -9.51
CA ALA A 384 -12.74 33.65 -9.47
C ALA A 384 -12.24 34.28 -8.15
N LEU A 385 -11.30 33.62 -7.49
CA LEU A 385 -10.63 34.18 -6.33
C LEU A 385 -9.76 35.38 -6.75
N PRO A 386 -9.70 36.46 -5.94
CA PRO A 386 -8.83 37.57 -6.23
C PRO A 386 -7.36 37.15 -6.09
N THR A 387 -6.46 37.91 -6.70
CA THR A 387 -5.02 37.78 -6.48
C THR A 387 -4.50 39.10 -5.92
N ASN A 388 -4.25 39.14 -4.62
CA ASN A 388 -3.77 40.32 -3.89
C ASN A 388 -2.98 39.89 -2.65
N ALA A 389 -2.61 40.83 -1.80
CA ALA A 389 -1.85 40.53 -0.58
C ALA A 389 -2.59 39.58 0.40
N ASP A 390 -3.92 39.63 0.41
CA ASP A 390 -4.76 38.86 1.31
C ASP A 390 -5.10 37.46 0.74
N CYS A 391 -5.05 37.32 -0.57
CA CYS A 391 -5.28 36.09 -1.29
C CYS A 391 -4.15 35.91 -2.31
N PRO A 392 -3.07 35.24 -1.92
CA PRO A 392 -1.95 34.97 -2.84
C PRO A 392 -2.40 34.15 -4.05
N ALA A 393 -1.60 34.19 -5.11
CA ALA A 393 -1.86 33.35 -6.28
C ALA A 393 -2.09 31.91 -5.88
N LYS A 394 -3.09 31.26 -6.49
CA LYS A 394 -3.39 29.85 -6.25
C LYS A 394 -2.16 28.99 -6.48
N PRO A 395 -1.79 28.11 -5.54
CA PRO A 395 -0.63 27.27 -5.74
C PRO A 395 -0.90 26.24 -6.83
N THR A 396 0.05 26.02 -7.70
CA THR A 396 0.06 24.92 -8.68
C THR A 396 0.71 23.68 -8.08
N SER A 397 1.45 23.84 -6.98
CA SER A 397 2.04 22.76 -6.19
C SER A 397 2.07 23.14 -4.72
N LEU A 398 1.97 22.14 -3.83
CA LEU A 398 2.00 22.33 -2.38
C LEU A 398 2.82 21.19 -1.75
N ALA A 399 3.92 21.55 -1.10
CA ALA A 399 4.78 20.58 -0.44
C ALA A 399 4.04 19.86 0.72
N ALA A 400 4.53 18.69 1.13
CA ALA A 400 4.03 17.99 2.29
C ALA A 400 4.03 18.91 3.54
N GLY A 401 2.92 18.95 4.25
CA GLY A 401 2.70 19.78 5.43
C GLY A 401 2.53 21.29 5.16
N ALA A 402 2.68 21.73 3.91
CA ALA A 402 2.53 23.15 3.58
C ALA A 402 1.06 23.58 3.57
N VAL A 403 0.85 24.85 3.89
CA VAL A 403 -0.48 25.48 3.94
C VAL A 403 -0.51 26.70 3.03
N TRP A 404 -1.60 26.86 2.29
CA TRP A 404 -1.94 28.08 1.56
C TRP A 404 -3.23 28.65 2.13
N THR A 405 -3.25 29.97 2.32
CA THR A 405 -4.40 30.68 2.87
C THR A 405 -4.80 31.84 1.98
N CYS A 406 -6.08 32.02 1.78
CA CYS A 406 -6.66 33.10 0.99
C CYS A 406 -7.83 33.75 1.76
N TYR A 407 -7.75 35.08 1.92
CA TYR A 407 -8.86 35.87 2.44
C TYR A 407 -9.47 36.72 1.32
N TYR A 408 -10.77 36.72 1.21
CA TYR A 408 -11.44 37.61 0.26
C TYR A 408 -12.80 38.05 0.77
N GLN A 409 -13.22 39.19 0.28
CA GLN A 409 -14.46 39.85 0.68
C GLN A 409 -15.56 39.64 -0.35
N LYS A 410 -16.82 39.52 0.14
CA LYS A 410 -18.02 39.47 -0.68
C LYS A 410 -19.12 40.35 -0.10
N SER A 411 -19.80 41.09 -0.95
CA SER A 411 -20.96 41.95 -0.59
C SER A 411 -22.27 41.31 -1.03
N PHE A 412 -23.31 41.49 -0.23
CA PHE A 412 -24.64 40.99 -0.48
C PHE A 412 -25.64 42.16 -0.45
N THR A 413 -26.41 42.35 -1.52
CA THR A 413 -27.31 43.47 -1.71
C THR A 413 -28.79 43.15 -1.48
N SER A 414 -29.12 41.86 -1.28
CA SER A 414 -30.51 41.38 -1.11
C SER A 414 -30.55 40.30 -0.03
N ASP A 415 -31.76 40.02 0.46
CA ASP A 415 -32.07 38.93 1.34
C ASP A 415 -31.82 37.61 0.59
N GLN A 416 -30.99 36.76 1.14
CA GLN A 416 -30.64 35.48 0.55
C GLN A 416 -29.94 34.55 1.52
N VAL A 417 -29.99 33.27 1.24
CA VAL A 417 -29.10 32.26 1.82
C VAL A 417 -28.09 31.87 0.71
N LYS A 418 -26.83 32.11 0.95
CA LYS A 418 -25.77 31.77 0.00
C LYS A 418 -24.83 30.71 0.60
N VAL A 419 -24.88 29.54 0.04
CA VAL A 419 -23.86 28.51 0.29
C VAL A 419 -22.71 28.77 -0.67
N ASN A 420 -21.52 28.87 -0.13
CA ASN A 420 -20.29 29.08 -0.90
C ASN A 420 -19.36 27.90 -0.69
N THR A 421 -19.14 27.11 -1.74
CA THR A 421 -18.32 25.91 -1.76
C THR A 421 -16.97 26.21 -2.37
N VAL A 422 -15.89 25.80 -1.70
CA VAL A 422 -14.58 25.68 -2.30
C VAL A 422 -14.32 24.20 -2.60
N THR A 423 -13.72 23.90 -3.75
CA THR A 423 -13.31 22.55 -4.14
C THR A 423 -11.88 22.60 -4.62
N VAL A 424 -11.09 21.63 -4.18
CA VAL A 424 -9.71 21.45 -4.59
C VAL A 424 -9.54 20.10 -5.26
N ALA A 425 -8.60 19.99 -6.18
CA ALA A 425 -8.23 18.72 -6.80
C ALA A 425 -6.76 18.73 -7.22
N SER A 426 -6.13 17.56 -7.16
CA SER A 426 -4.80 17.30 -7.68
C SER A 426 -4.75 15.85 -8.17
N PRO A 427 -4.06 15.55 -9.29
CA PRO A 427 -3.86 14.17 -9.73
C PRO A 427 -3.02 13.34 -8.76
N ASP A 428 -2.28 13.98 -7.86
CA ASP A 428 -1.38 13.34 -6.89
C ASP A 428 -2.04 13.13 -5.53
N SER A 429 -3.22 13.74 -5.31
CA SER A 429 -3.98 13.64 -4.06
C SER A 429 -4.99 12.50 -4.14
N LEU A 430 -5.11 11.75 -3.04
CA LEU A 430 -6.20 10.78 -2.90
C LEU A 430 -7.53 11.53 -2.80
N PRO A 431 -8.55 11.14 -3.58
CA PRO A 431 -9.88 11.72 -3.43
C PRO A 431 -10.47 11.24 -2.09
N ASP A 432 -10.71 12.17 -1.20
CA ASP A 432 -11.41 11.94 0.06
C ASP A 432 -12.50 13.00 0.28
N GLY A 433 -13.26 12.90 1.37
CA GLY A 433 -14.31 13.86 1.68
C GLY A 433 -13.83 15.26 2.06
N ASN A 434 -12.50 15.51 2.11
CA ASN A 434 -11.87 16.76 2.55
C ASN A 434 -11.46 17.67 1.37
N ASP A 435 -11.72 17.23 0.14
CA ASP A 435 -11.44 18.00 -1.10
C ASP A 435 -12.38 19.17 -1.32
N ALA A 436 -13.42 19.32 -0.52
CA ALA A 436 -14.38 20.41 -0.61
C ALA A 436 -14.90 20.82 0.77
N ASP A 437 -15.14 22.11 0.93
CA ASP A 437 -15.78 22.64 2.14
C ASP A 437 -16.70 23.83 1.81
N THR A 438 -17.64 24.12 2.72
CA THR A 438 -18.68 25.10 2.50
C THR A 438 -18.78 26.10 3.65
N ALA A 439 -19.07 27.36 3.29
CA ALA A 439 -19.50 28.37 4.25
C ALA A 439 -20.83 29.01 3.81
N THR A 440 -21.76 29.13 4.75
CA THR A 440 -23.10 29.64 4.49
C THR A 440 -23.30 31.05 5.07
N VAL A 441 -23.81 31.93 4.25
CA VAL A 441 -24.22 33.29 4.67
C VAL A 441 -25.72 33.44 4.49
N THR A 442 -26.42 33.76 5.57
CA THR A 442 -27.80 34.15 5.57
C THR A 442 -27.91 35.67 5.73
N VAL A 443 -28.50 36.37 4.75
CA VAL A 443 -28.72 37.81 4.83
C VAL A 443 -30.25 38.07 4.86
N ALA A 444 -30.65 38.82 5.87
CA ALA A 444 -32.07 39.21 6.01
C ALA A 444 -32.19 40.69 6.43
N ALA A 445 -33.23 41.35 5.94
CA ALA A 445 -33.51 42.71 6.37
C ALA A 445 -33.80 42.76 7.87
N CYS A 446 -33.26 43.77 8.56
CA CYS A 446 -33.63 44.04 9.96
C CYS A 446 -35.11 44.41 10.03
N THR A 447 -35.88 43.67 10.81
CA THR A 447 -37.34 43.88 10.97
C THR A 447 -37.68 44.83 12.13
N GLY A 448 -38.81 45.55 12.01
CA GLY A 448 -39.28 46.45 13.04
C GLY A 448 -38.34 47.62 13.28
N THR A 449 -38.08 47.91 14.57
CA THR A 449 -37.18 48.99 15.00
C THR A 449 -35.71 48.57 15.13
N ASN A 450 -35.41 47.30 14.83
CA ASN A 450 -34.06 46.79 14.98
C ASN A 450 -33.04 47.56 14.13
N LYS A 451 -31.85 47.72 14.69
CA LYS A 451 -30.72 48.41 14.08
C LYS A 451 -29.61 47.44 13.72
N LEU A 452 -28.82 47.81 12.75
CA LEU A 452 -27.68 47.02 12.32
C LEU A 452 -26.46 47.32 13.21
N VAL A 453 -25.93 46.31 13.89
CA VAL A 453 -24.72 46.45 14.71
C VAL A 453 -23.55 46.86 13.83
N PRO A 454 -22.89 48.00 14.08
CA PRO A 454 -21.72 48.40 13.30
C PRO A 454 -20.51 47.51 13.59
N LEU A 455 -19.61 47.43 12.58
CA LEU A 455 -18.28 46.86 12.79
C LEU A 455 -17.45 47.87 13.60
N LEU A 456 -17.08 47.52 14.81
CA LEU A 456 -16.31 48.38 15.72
C LEU A 456 -14.85 47.95 15.85
N ILE A 457 -14.50 46.74 15.39
CA ILE A 457 -13.13 46.23 15.43
C ILE A 457 -12.22 47.16 14.62
N GLY A 458 -11.10 47.55 15.20
CA GLY A 458 -10.20 48.57 14.67
C GLY A 458 -10.58 50.02 14.96
N ALA A 459 -11.80 50.28 15.46
CA ALA A 459 -12.21 51.64 15.83
C ALA A 459 -11.43 52.16 17.05
N ASP A 460 -11.03 53.41 16.98
CA ASP A 460 -10.36 54.07 18.09
C ASP A 460 -11.30 54.48 19.23
N LYS A 461 -10.74 55.11 20.26
CA LYS A 461 -11.47 55.55 21.46
C LYS A 461 -12.64 56.47 21.17
N THR A 462 -12.57 57.29 20.16
CA THR A 462 -13.58 58.33 19.84
C THR A 462 -14.54 57.87 18.77
N SER A 463 -14.07 57.11 17.77
CA SER A 463 -14.85 56.66 16.65
C SER A 463 -15.81 55.51 17.03
N GLY A 464 -15.43 54.61 17.96
CA GLY A 464 -16.26 53.48 18.34
C GLY A 464 -17.62 53.91 18.91
N PRO A 465 -17.69 54.79 19.97
CA PRO A 465 -18.95 55.30 20.48
C PRO A 465 -19.77 56.09 19.43
N ALA A 466 -19.08 56.87 18.59
CA ALA A 466 -19.74 57.64 17.51
C ALA A 466 -20.40 56.71 16.47
N LEU A 467 -19.74 55.64 16.04
CA LEU A 467 -20.28 54.64 15.14
C LEU A 467 -21.50 53.92 15.74
N TRP A 468 -21.43 53.58 17.03
CA TRP A 468 -22.55 52.97 17.78
C TRP A 468 -23.78 53.85 17.79
N THR A 469 -23.63 55.12 18.12
CA THR A 469 -24.71 56.10 18.14
C THR A 469 -25.22 56.39 16.73
N ALA A 470 -24.34 56.53 15.75
CA ALA A 470 -24.70 56.77 14.36
C ALA A 470 -25.49 55.60 13.74
N ALA A 471 -25.25 54.37 14.20
CA ALA A 471 -26.05 53.20 13.83
C ALA A 471 -27.45 53.19 14.43
N GLY A 472 -27.78 54.17 15.29
CA GLY A 472 -29.10 54.34 15.89
C GLY A 472 -29.36 53.55 17.18
N PHE A 473 -28.25 53.14 17.87
CA PHE A 473 -28.35 52.51 19.17
C PHE A 473 -28.39 53.54 20.27
N THR A 474 -29.28 53.31 21.26
CA THR A 474 -29.42 54.13 22.49
C THR A 474 -28.87 53.41 23.73
N GLY A 475 -28.53 52.14 23.62
CA GLY A 475 -27.91 51.37 24.70
C GLY A 475 -26.46 51.79 24.96
N THR A 476 -25.98 51.42 26.16
CA THR A 476 -24.64 51.82 26.63
C THR A 476 -23.54 51.18 25.80
N TYR A 477 -22.55 51.99 25.43
CA TYR A 477 -21.26 51.54 24.86
C TYR A 477 -20.24 51.50 25.99
N THR A 478 -19.75 50.29 26.31
CA THR A 478 -18.79 50.07 27.38
C THR A 478 -17.42 49.73 26.80
N ASN A 479 -16.39 50.50 27.20
CA ASN A 479 -14.99 50.26 26.87
C ASN A 479 -14.28 49.49 27.96
N ILE A 480 -13.52 48.48 27.58
CA ILE A 480 -12.51 47.84 28.40
C ILE A 480 -11.16 48.17 27.78
N ASN A 481 -10.30 48.95 28.49
CA ASN A 481 -9.01 49.51 28.05
C ASN A 481 -9.08 50.70 27.07
N ASN A 482 -7.93 51.28 26.71
CA ASN A 482 -7.82 52.59 26.02
C ASN A 482 -7.36 52.56 24.55
N GLY A 483 -7.03 51.42 23.99
CA GLY A 483 -6.53 51.29 22.61
C GLY A 483 -7.62 51.13 21.54
N ASN A 484 -7.27 50.58 20.40
CA ASN A 484 -8.22 50.23 19.37
C ASN A 484 -9.06 49.00 19.77
N VAL A 485 -10.25 48.90 19.25
CA VAL A 485 -11.18 47.79 19.54
C VAL A 485 -10.64 46.49 18.92
N LEU A 486 -10.36 45.49 19.76
CA LEU A 486 -9.97 44.15 19.38
C LEU A 486 -11.16 43.24 19.21
N THR A 487 -12.10 43.28 20.15
CA THR A 487 -13.30 42.42 20.13
C THR A 487 -14.54 43.22 20.48
N GLN A 488 -15.67 42.76 19.99
CA GLN A 488 -17.01 43.27 20.37
C GLN A 488 -17.90 42.07 20.74
N ASN A 489 -18.68 42.21 21.85
CA ASN A 489 -19.54 41.14 22.34
C ASN A 489 -20.85 40.97 21.55
N ARG A 490 -21.07 41.78 20.53
CA ARG A 490 -22.21 41.65 19.57
C ARG A 490 -21.65 41.46 18.18
N GLN A 491 -22.19 40.48 17.48
CA GLN A 491 -21.74 40.22 16.12
C GLN A 491 -21.97 41.43 15.21
N ALA A 492 -20.95 41.91 14.52
CA ALA A 492 -21.10 42.97 13.53
C ALA A 492 -22.13 42.55 12.45
N PHE A 493 -22.88 43.53 11.98
CA PHE A 493 -23.96 43.33 11.01
C PHE A 493 -25.13 42.42 11.47
N SER A 494 -25.25 42.13 12.77
CA SER A 494 -26.51 41.54 13.31
C SER A 494 -27.58 42.57 13.54
N CYS A 495 -28.87 42.16 13.45
CA CYS A 495 -30.00 43.02 13.76
C CYS A 495 -30.32 42.98 15.26
N MET A 496 -30.26 44.10 15.94
CA MET A 496 -30.53 44.20 17.36
C MET A 496 -31.47 45.36 17.70
N PRO A 497 -32.25 45.26 18.82
CA PRO A 497 -33.06 46.37 19.32
C PRO A 497 -32.22 47.63 19.61
N PRO A 498 -32.79 48.85 19.41
CA PRO A 498 -32.06 50.12 19.65
C PRO A 498 -31.46 50.25 21.08
N ALA A 499 -32.12 49.70 22.09
CA ALA A 499 -31.65 49.73 23.47
C ALA A 499 -30.54 48.72 23.80
N THR A 500 -30.03 47.95 22.80
CA THR A 500 -28.96 46.98 22.99
C THR A 500 -27.69 47.67 23.50
N THR A 501 -27.04 47.04 24.51
CA THR A 501 -25.76 47.48 25.05
C THR A 501 -24.64 46.72 24.37
N ILE A 502 -23.49 47.36 24.21
CA ILE A 502 -22.28 46.73 23.65
C ILE A 502 -21.09 46.88 24.61
N THR A 503 -20.31 45.85 24.71
CA THR A 503 -19.02 45.87 25.39
C THR A 503 -17.93 45.55 24.36
N VAL A 504 -16.91 46.39 24.30
CA VAL A 504 -15.74 46.20 23.47
C VAL A 504 -14.48 46.06 24.31
N THR A 505 -13.61 45.17 23.92
CA THR A 505 -12.27 45.01 24.49
C THR A 505 -11.27 45.68 23.60
N LYS A 506 -10.33 46.40 24.13
CA LYS A 506 -9.31 47.16 23.40
C LYS A 506 -7.90 46.68 23.76
N THR A 507 -6.92 47.01 22.92
CA THR A 507 -5.50 46.79 23.25
C THR A 507 -5.12 47.56 24.52
N SER A 508 -4.20 47.05 25.32
CA SER A 508 -3.67 47.68 26.51
C SER A 508 -2.62 48.77 26.21
N THR A 509 -2.26 48.98 24.97
CA THR A 509 -1.28 49.99 24.51
C THR A 509 -2.00 51.29 24.12
N PRO A 510 -1.48 52.43 24.52
CA PRO A 510 -2.05 53.73 24.20
C PRO A 510 -1.91 54.14 22.75
#